data_92ad6eab1ab8799c64056e9b21cacad9
#
_entry.id   92ad6eab1ab8799c64056e9b21cacad9
#
_cell.length_a   1.000
_cell.length_b   1.000
_cell.length_c   1.000
_cell.angle_alpha   90.00
_cell.angle_beta   90.00
_cell.angle_gamma   90.00
#
_symmetry.space_group_name_H-M   'P 1'
#
loop_
_entity.id
_entity.type
_entity.pdbx_description
1 polymer ?
#
loop_
_entity_poly.entity_id
_entity_poly.type
_entity_poly.pdbx_seq_one_letter_code
_entity_poly.pdbx_strand_id
1 'polypeptide(L)'
;MSKIRSAFENGKAFIPFITCGDPNLETTAKIVREAVANGADLIELGIPFSDPTAEGPVIQGANIKALAAGVTTDKVFDLVRDLRKDVTIPMVFMTYANVVYSYGAEKFISTCKEIGIDGLILPDIPYEEKEEFLPLCEKYDVDLISFIAPTSKDRIAMIAKEATGFIYVISSLGVTGTRSEIKTDLASIVKVIRENTDVPCAIGFGISTPKQAKKVADISDGAIVGSAIIKIIDEYGEASPKYVGEYVKAMKDAL
;
A
#
# COMPACT_ATOMS: atom_id res chain seq x y z
N MET A 1 15.19 -8.86 10.55
CA MET A 1 14.00 -9.46 9.86
C MET A 1 13.01 -8.32 9.67
N SER A 2 12.48 -8.12 8.47
CA SER A 2 11.56 -7.01 8.18
C SER A 2 10.34 -7.06 9.10
N LYS A 3 9.94 -5.93 9.68
CA LYS A 3 8.74 -5.81 10.50
C LYS A 3 7.46 -6.04 9.70
N ILE A 4 7.50 -5.75 8.38
CA ILE A 4 6.38 -5.99 7.46
C ILE A 4 5.93 -7.46 7.48
N ARG A 5 6.88 -8.40 7.65
CA ARG A 5 6.59 -9.83 7.66
C ARG A 5 5.58 -10.23 8.75
N SER A 6 5.56 -9.53 9.88
CA SER A 6 4.61 -9.80 10.97
C SER A 6 3.14 -9.65 10.56
N ALA A 7 2.84 -8.83 9.53
CA ALA A 7 1.49 -8.69 9.00
C ALA A 7 0.92 -9.96 8.35
N PHE A 8 1.78 -10.92 8.01
CA PHE A 8 1.44 -12.16 7.32
C PHE A 8 1.55 -13.42 8.20
N GLU A 9 1.92 -13.27 9.49
CA GLU A 9 2.16 -14.41 10.39
C GLU A 9 0.87 -14.99 10.98
N ASN A 10 -0.19 -14.17 11.11
CA ASN A 10 -1.44 -14.56 11.75
C ASN A 10 -2.57 -14.88 10.77
N GLY A 11 -2.23 -15.31 9.56
CA GLY A 11 -3.20 -15.61 8.50
C GLY A 11 -3.04 -14.72 7.28
N LYS A 12 -4.11 -14.54 6.54
CA LYS A 12 -4.11 -13.71 5.34
C LYS A 12 -4.16 -12.22 5.72
N ALA A 13 -3.24 -11.41 5.18
CA ALA A 13 -3.19 -9.99 5.47
C ALA A 13 -4.28 -9.20 4.74
N PHE A 14 -4.93 -8.27 5.43
CA PHE A 14 -5.74 -7.22 4.83
C PHE A 14 -5.00 -5.89 4.91
N ILE A 15 -4.76 -5.28 3.76
CA ILE A 15 -3.93 -4.07 3.60
C ILE A 15 -4.79 -2.95 3.00
N PRO A 16 -5.33 -2.04 3.81
CA PRO A 16 -6.02 -0.86 3.32
C PRO A 16 -5.03 0.22 2.86
N PHE A 17 -5.27 0.80 1.68
CA PHE A 17 -4.63 2.02 1.21
C PHE A 17 -5.48 3.24 1.57
N ILE A 18 -4.84 4.27 2.10
CA ILE A 18 -5.48 5.51 2.54
C ILE A 18 -4.67 6.70 2.04
N THR A 19 -5.29 7.62 1.27
CA THR A 19 -4.65 8.88 0.88
C THR A 19 -4.56 9.81 2.08
N CYS A 20 -3.36 10.23 2.46
CA CYS A 20 -3.14 11.13 3.60
C CYS A 20 -3.71 12.52 3.30
N GLY A 21 -4.62 12.96 4.16
CA GLY A 21 -5.23 14.28 4.08
C GLY A 21 -6.54 14.35 3.29
N ASP A 22 -7.11 13.24 2.88
CA ASP A 22 -8.46 13.16 2.34
C ASP A 22 -9.42 12.64 3.42
N PRO A 23 -10.43 13.42 3.85
CA PRO A 23 -10.68 14.83 3.54
C PRO A 23 -9.77 15.80 4.30
N ASN A 24 -9.10 15.38 5.37
CA ASN A 24 -8.10 16.10 6.16
C ASN A 24 -7.24 15.13 6.98
N LEU A 25 -6.11 15.60 7.52
CA LEU A 25 -5.15 14.75 8.26
C LEU A 25 -5.71 14.22 9.59
N GLU A 26 -6.56 14.98 10.28
CA GLU A 26 -7.20 14.52 11.53
C GLU A 26 -8.13 13.34 11.25
N THR A 27 -8.93 13.43 10.19
CA THR A 27 -9.80 12.33 9.76
C THR A 27 -9.00 11.14 9.28
N THR A 28 -7.90 11.36 8.55
CA THR A 28 -6.97 10.27 8.16
C THR A 28 -6.46 9.50 9.38
N ALA A 29 -6.06 10.21 10.44
CA ALA A 29 -5.60 9.56 11.67
C ALA A 29 -6.69 8.68 12.31
N LYS A 30 -7.94 9.17 12.33
CA LYS A 30 -9.09 8.40 12.84
C LYS A 30 -9.38 7.17 11.96
N ILE A 31 -9.31 7.32 10.63
CA ILE A 31 -9.51 6.22 9.68
C ILE A 31 -8.46 5.12 9.91
N VAL A 32 -7.19 5.48 10.04
CA VAL A 32 -6.11 4.51 10.29
C VAL A 32 -6.37 3.75 11.60
N ARG A 33 -6.69 4.44 12.69
CA ARG A 33 -6.99 3.81 13.98
C ARG A 33 -8.20 2.87 13.91
N GLU A 34 -9.27 3.29 13.23
CA GLU A 34 -10.43 2.43 13.00
C GLU A 34 -10.11 1.22 12.13
N ALA A 35 -9.30 1.39 11.08
CA ALA A 35 -8.87 0.27 10.26
C ALA A 35 -8.06 -0.75 11.08
N VAL A 36 -7.13 -0.30 11.92
CA VAL A 36 -6.35 -1.16 12.81
C VAL A 36 -7.24 -1.87 13.83
N ALA A 37 -8.15 -1.16 14.48
CA ALA A 37 -9.08 -1.71 15.46
C ALA A 37 -10.01 -2.77 14.86
N ASN A 38 -10.25 -2.72 13.55
CA ASN A 38 -11.11 -3.65 12.81
C ASN A 38 -10.35 -4.71 12.00
N GLY A 39 -9.04 -4.88 12.23
CA GLY A 39 -8.28 -6.02 11.75
C GLY A 39 -7.42 -5.78 10.51
N ALA A 40 -7.07 -4.54 10.19
CA ALA A 40 -6.00 -4.29 9.23
C ALA A 40 -4.66 -4.81 9.78
N ASP A 41 -3.89 -5.50 8.96
CA ASP A 41 -2.60 -6.11 9.34
C ASP A 41 -1.40 -5.24 8.95
N LEU A 42 -1.56 -4.40 7.94
CA LEU A 42 -0.60 -3.42 7.45
C LEU A 42 -1.37 -2.22 6.89
N ILE A 43 -0.87 -1.01 7.06
CA ILE A 43 -1.46 0.19 6.46
C ILE A 43 -0.56 0.72 5.35
N GLU A 44 -1.15 0.95 4.18
CA GLU A 44 -0.52 1.67 3.07
C GLU A 44 -0.99 3.13 3.07
N LEU A 45 -0.07 4.04 3.33
CA LEU A 45 -0.30 5.49 3.41
C LEU A 45 0.14 6.17 2.13
N GLY A 46 -0.81 6.69 1.36
CA GLY A 46 -0.54 7.45 0.15
C GLY A 46 -0.12 8.89 0.47
N ILE A 47 1.10 9.28 0.11
CA ILE A 47 1.51 10.69 0.13
C ILE A 47 0.96 11.35 -1.12
N PRO A 48 0.13 12.41 -1.01
CA PRO A 48 -0.51 13.03 -2.17
C PRO A 48 0.52 13.57 -3.18
N PHE A 49 0.24 13.34 -4.46
CA PHE A 49 1.06 13.83 -5.56
C PHE A 49 0.18 14.38 -6.68
N SER A 50 0.64 15.44 -7.36
CA SER A 50 -0.12 16.14 -8.40
C SER A 50 -0.21 15.37 -9.72
N ASP A 51 0.80 14.53 -10.01
CA ASP A 51 0.97 13.89 -11.32
C ASP A 51 1.11 12.35 -11.23
N PRO A 52 0.17 11.65 -10.57
CA PRO A 52 0.26 10.22 -10.34
C PRO A 52 0.04 9.43 -11.65
N THR A 53 1.01 8.62 -12.04
CA THR A 53 0.97 7.83 -13.28
C THR A 53 0.33 6.45 -13.13
N ALA A 54 0.29 5.91 -11.91
CA ALA A 54 -0.21 4.57 -11.62
C ALA A 54 -1.62 4.54 -11.01
N GLU A 55 -2.23 5.69 -10.78
CA GLU A 55 -3.52 5.83 -10.07
C GLU A 55 -4.67 6.16 -11.00
N GLY A 56 -5.83 5.59 -10.71
CA GLY A 56 -7.07 5.90 -11.40
C GLY A 56 -7.79 7.12 -10.80
N PRO A 57 -8.91 7.54 -11.44
CA PRO A 57 -9.57 8.82 -11.13
C PRO A 57 -10.05 8.95 -9.67
N VAL A 58 -10.35 7.84 -8.99
CA VAL A 58 -10.79 7.86 -7.58
C VAL A 58 -9.66 8.31 -6.67
N ILE A 59 -8.46 7.71 -6.78
CA ILE A 59 -7.31 8.07 -5.96
C ILE A 59 -6.74 9.42 -6.40
N GLN A 60 -6.75 9.73 -7.71
CA GLN A 60 -6.37 11.06 -8.20
C GLN A 60 -7.25 12.16 -7.59
N GLY A 61 -8.57 11.93 -7.48
CA GLY A 61 -9.50 12.84 -6.82
C GLY A 61 -9.15 13.08 -5.35
N ALA A 62 -8.77 12.03 -4.61
CA ALA A 62 -8.31 12.13 -3.23
C ALA A 62 -7.01 12.94 -3.11
N ASN A 63 -6.04 12.70 -4.02
CA ASN A 63 -4.80 13.49 -4.06
C ASN A 63 -5.06 14.98 -4.31
N ILE A 64 -5.94 15.32 -5.27
CA ILE A 64 -6.30 16.71 -5.57
C ILE A 64 -6.89 17.40 -4.33
N LYS A 65 -7.82 16.74 -3.61
CA LYS A 65 -8.43 17.29 -2.40
C LYS A 65 -7.40 17.51 -1.29
N ALA A 66 -6.55 16.52 -1.04
CA ALA A 66 -5.51 16.61 -0.03
C ALA A 66 -4.50 17.72 -0.33
N LEU A 67 -4.04 17.85 -1.59
CA LEU A 67 -3.13 18.92 -2.01
C LEU A 67 -3.80 20.30 -1.91
N ALA A 68 -5.06 20.43 -2.31
CA ALA A 68 -5.83 21.68 -2.18
C ALA A 68 -6.02 22.10 -0.71
N ALA A 69 -6.11 21.14 0.21
CA ALA A 69 -6.12 21.37 1.65
C ALA A 69 -4.73 21.70 2.23
N GLY A 70 -3.70 21.78 1.39
CA GLY A 70 -2.33 22.17 1.78
C GLY A 70 -1.57 21.06 2.51
N VAL A 71 -1.86 19.80 2.21
CA VAL A 71 -1.06 18.67 2.70
C VAL A 71 0.32 18.68 2.05
N THR A 72 1.35 18.49 2.87
CA THR A 72 2.75 18.39 2.46
C THR A 72 3.36 17.10 3.01
N THR A 73 4.50 16.69 2.48
CA THR A 73 5.25 15.53 2.98
C THR A 73 5.57 15.67 4.47
N ASP A 74 5.99 16.86 4.94
CA ASP A 74 6.28 17.09 6.37
C ASP A 74 5.03 16.87 7.24
N LYS A 75 3.86 17.33 6.80
CA LYS A 75 2.60 17.12 7.52
C LYS A 75 2.20 15.64 7.56
N VAL A 76 2.52 14.88 6.51
CA VAL A 76 2.31 13.42 6.49
C VAL A 76 3.28 12.74 7.46
N PHE A 77 4.52 13.18 7.54
CA PHE A 77 5.47 12.68 8.54
C PHE A 77 4.98 12.96 9.97
N ASP A 78 4.44 14.14 10.23
CA ASP A 78 3.87 14.48 11.55
C ASP A 78 2.64 13.62 11.87
N LEU A 79 1.79 13.33 10.88
CA LEU A 79 0.70 12.36 11.02
C LEU A 79 1.20 10.99 11.46
N VAL A 80 2.27 10.47 10.83
CA VAL A 80 2.85 9.16 11.20
C VAL A 80 3.43 9.18 12.60
N ARG A 81 4.12 10.26 13.01
CA ARG A 81 4.61 10.43 14.41
C ARG A 81 3.47 10.36 15.42
N ASP A 82 2.30 10.93 15.08
CA ASP A 82 1.12 10.84 15.94
C ASP A 82 0.55 9.42 15.96
N LEU A 83 0.40 8.78 14.80
CA LEU A 83 -0.10 7.41 14.70
C LEU A 83 0.78 6.41 15.44
N ARG A 84 2.09 6.56 15.40
CA ARG A 84 3.03 5.64 16.08
C ARG A 84 2.97 5.67 17.60
N LYS A 85 2.22 6.58 18.21
CA LYS A 85 1.97 6.56 19.64
C LYS A 85 1.10 5.38 20.07
N ASP A 86 0.23 4.88 19.19
CA ASP A 86 -0.76 3.85 19.47
C ASP A 86 -0.90 2.78 18.36
N VAL A 87 -0.45 3.05 17.13
CA VAL A 87 -0.46 2.09 16.02
C VAL A 87 0.86 1.32 15.96
N THR A 88 0.80 0.02 16.21
CA THR A 88 1.98 -0.87 16.28
C THR A 88 2.19 -1.74 15.07
N ILE A 89 1.15 -1.95 14.23
CA ILE A 89 1.26 -2.75 13.01
C ILE A 89 2.17 -2.06 11.98
N PRO A 90 2.70 -2.80 11.00
CA PRO A 90 3.51 -2.20 9.93
C PRO A 90 2.76 -1.12 9.17
N MET A 91 3.47 -0.05 8.83
CA MET A 91 3.00 1.01 7.93
C MET A 91 4.01 1.23 6.81
N VAL A 92 3.53 1.35 5.59
CA VAL A 92 4.35 1.66 4.41
C VAL A 92 3.85 2.93 3.73
N PHE A 93 4.75 3.69 3.15
CA PHE A 93 4.37 4.80 2.27
C PHE A 93 4.22 4.32 0.84
N MET A 94 3.19 4.82 0.16
CA MET A 94 3.10 4.82 -1.29
C MET A 94 3.20 6.25 -1.80
N THR A 95 4.15 6.50 -2.68
CA THR A 95 4.33 7.79 -3.35
C THR A 95 5.12 7.60 -4.65
N TYR A 96 5.55 8.68 -5.28
CA TYR A 96 6.26 8.67 -6.55
C TYR A 96 7.72 9.11 -6.37
N ALA A 97 8.60 8.61 -7.23
CA ALA A 97 10.04 8.91 -7.19
C ALA A 97 10.32 10.41 -7.13
N ASN A 98 9.57 11.20 -7.89
CA ASN A 98 9.72 12.65 -7.89
C ASN A 98 9.48 13.30 -6.52
N VAL A 99 8.54 12.78 -5.72
CA VAL A 99 8.29 13.29 -4.36
C VAL A 99 9.49 13.02 -3.47
N VAL A 100 10.02 11.79 -3.52
CA VAL A 100 11.21 11.38 -2.73
C VAL A 100 12.44 12.18 -3.17
N TYR A 101 12.63 12.31 -4.48
CA TYR A 101 13.77 13.03 -5.06
C TYR A 101 13.75 14.52 -4.70
N SER A 102 12.59 15.18 -4.85
CA SER A 102 12.42 16.60 -4.56
C SER A 102 12.58 16.94 -3.08
N TYR A 103 12.23 16.00 -2.18
CA TYR A 103 12.44 16.13 -0.74
C TYR A 103 13.92 15.92 -0.35
N GLY A 104 14.68 15.24 -1.21
CA GLY A 104 16.02 14.71 -0.96
C GLY A 104 15.94 13.25 -0.49
N ALA A 105 16.30 12.31 -1.37
CA ALA A 105 16.08 10.88 -1.16
C ALA A 105 16.62 10.36 0.18
N GLU A 106 17.86 10.72 0.54
CA GLU A 106 18.45 10.31 1.83
C GLU A 106 17.68 10.89 3.01
N LYS A 107 17.30 12.17 2.96
CA LYS A 107 16.53 12.82 4.02
C LYS A 107 15.16 12.19 4.15
N PHE A 108 14.47 11.90 3.04
CA PHE A 108 13.16 11.26 3.04
C PHE A 108 13.21 9.87 3.68
N ILE A 109 14.13 9.00 3.21
CA ILE A 109 14.22 7.60 3.66
C ILE A 109 14.72 7.51 5.11
N SER A 110 15.69 8.35 5.52
CA SER A 110 16.13 8.42 6.92
C SER A 110 15.00 8.89 7.85
N THR A 111 14.18 9.86 7.41
CA THR A 111 12.99 10.28 8.16
C THR A 111 11.95 9.16 8.24
N CYS A 112 11.73 8.38 7.17
CA CYS A 112 10.85 7.21 7.21
C CYS A 112 11.25 6.25 8.35
N LYS A 113 12.55 5.93 8.47
CA LYS A 113 13.04 5.10 9.58
C LYS A 113 12.82 5.74 10.95
N GLU A 114 13.15 7.02 11.08
CA GLU A 114 12.99 7.77 12.35
C GLU A 114 11.55 7.73 12.85
N ILE A 115 10.57 7.96 11.97
CA ILE A 115 9.15 8.00 12.33
C ILE A 115 8.50 6.62 12.37
N GLY A 116 9.23 5.57 12.00
CA GLY A 116 8.76 4.18 12.07
C GLY A 116 7.93 3.72 10.86
N ILE A 117 8.18 4.27 9.68
CA ILE A 117 7.71 3.69 8.41
C ILE A 117 8.59 2.48 8.08
N ASP A 118 7.96 1.37 7.77
CA ASP A 118 8.61 0.07 7.60
C ASP A 118 8.96 -0.24 6.14
N GLY A 119 8.32 0.44 5.18
CA GLY A 119 8.59 0.24 3.75
C GLY A 119 8.14 1.40 2.87
N LEU A 120 8.64 1.39 1.64
CA LEU A 120 8.39 2.39 0.61
C LEU A 120 7.93 1.70 -0.68
N ILE A 121 6.84 2.20 -1.24
CA ILE A 121 6.25 1.76 -2.51
C ILE A 121 6.39 2.90 -3.52
N LEU A 122 7.13 2.66 -4.62
CA LEU A 122 7.35 3.61 -5.71
C LEU A 122 6.86 2.98 -7.03
N PRO A 123 5.60 3.21 -7.43
CA PRO A 123 4.99 2.51 -8.56
C PRO A 123 5.55 2.92 -9.93
N ASP A 124 6.25 4.05 -10.00
CA ASP A 124 6.89 4.60 -11.20
C ASP A 124 8.36 4.16 -11.37
N ILE A 125 8.93 3.42 -10.39
CA ILE A 125 10.28 2.87 -10.49
C ILE A 125 10.26 1.43 -10.97
N PRO A 126 10.71 1.14 -12.19
CA PRO A 126 10.86 -0.23 -12.67
C PRO A 126 12.02 -0.93 -11.95
N TYR A 127 12.00 -2.26 -11.99
CA TYR A 127 13.02 -3.10 -11.35
C TYR A 127 14.47 -2.69 -11.74
N GLU A 128 14.68 -2.29 -12.98
CA GLU A 128 15.98 -1.92 -13.52
C GLU A 128 16.52 -0.59 -12.96
N GLU A 129 15.65 0.26 -12.39
CA GLU A 129 16.00 1.56 -11.83
C GLU A 129 15.96 1.59 -10.30
N LYS A 130 15.69 0.45 -9.65
CA LYS A 130 15.60 0.37 -8.18
C LYS A 130 16.89 0.79 -7.46
N GLU A 131 18.05 0.69 -8.11
CA GLU A 131 19.37 1.09 -7.58
C GLU A 131 19.43 2.59 -7.22
N GLU A 132 18.53 3.40 -7.73
CA GLU A 132 18.40 4.81 -7.33
C GLU A 132 18.00 4.97 -5.85
N PHE A 133 17.21 4.02 -5.31
CA PHE A 133 16.65 4.10 -3.96
C PHE A 133 17.08 2.95 -3.04
N LEU A 134 17.33 1.76 -3.61
CA LEU A 134 17.62 0.53 -2.86
C LEU A 134 18.77 0.69 -1.84
N PRO A 135 19.94 1.27 -2.21
CA PRO A 135 21.05 1.40 -1.26
C PRO A 135 20.70 2.26 -0.03
N LEU A 136 19.87 3.29 -0.23
CA LEU A 136 19.37 4.13 0.87
C LEU A 136 18.34 3.38 1.71
N CYS A 137 17.44 2.63 1.09
CA CYS A 137 16.46 1.81 1.78
C CYS A 137 17.15 0.76 2.66
N GLU A 138 18.16 0.07 2.14
CA GLU A 138 18.99 -0.88 2.90
C GLU A 138 19.74 -0.21 4.05
N LYS A 139 20.38 0.94 3.79
CA LYS A 139 21.11 1.72 4.81
C LYS A 139 20.25 2.08 6.01
N TYR A 140 19.00 2.42 5.78
CA TYR A 140 18.07 2.87 6.82
C TYR A 140 17.07 1.78 7.25
N ASP A 141 17.20 0.53 6.77
CA ASP A 141 16.32 -0.59 7.11
C ASP A 141 14.83 -0.24 6.88
N VAL A 142 14.54 0.24 5.67
CA VAL A 142 13.21 0.49 5.12
C VAL A 142 13.05 -0.40 3.88
N ASP A 143 12.04 -1.28 3.85
CA ASP A 143 11.87 -2.19 2.71
C ASP A 143 11.44 -1.41 1.44
N LEU A 144 12.13 -1.62 0.33
CA LEU A 144 11.65 -1.15 -0.98
C LEU A 144 10.76 -2.23 -1.59
N ILE A 145 9.46 -1.98 -1.59
CA ILE A 145 8.45 -2.97 -1.98
C ILE A 145 8.44 -3.18 -3.49
N SER A 146 8.62 -4.42 -3.91
CA SER A 146 8.65 -4.78 -5.32
C SER A 146 7.26 -4.99 -5.90
N PHE A 147 7.01 -4.43 -7.10
CA PHE A 147 5.82 -4.72 -7.90
C PHE A 147 6.04 -5.88 -8.85
N ILE A 148 5.05 -6.76 -8.94
CA ILE A 148 4.96 -7.78 -9.99
C ILE A 148 3.63 -7.61 -10.73
N ALA A 149 3.75 -7.28 -12.02
CA ALA A 149 2.64 -7.22 -12.96
C ALA A 149 2.55 -8.51 -13.79
N PRO A 150 1.42 -8.79 -14.48
CA PRO A 150 1.31 -9.86 -15.46
C PRO A 150 2.34 -9.67 -16.59
N THR A 151 3.42 -10.46 -16.56
CA THR A 151 4.54 -10.38 -17.50
C THR A 151 5.18 -11.76 -17.67
N SER A 152 6.38 -11.86 -18.25
CA SER A 152 7.08 -13.13 -18.44
C SER A 152 7.46 -13.80 -17.11
N LYS A 153 7.52 -15.13 -17.11
CA LYS A 153 7.92 -15.91 -15.92
C LYS A 153 9.33 -15.55 -15.45
N ASP A 154 10.25 -15.35 -16.38
CA ASP A 154 11.65 -15.01 -16.07
C ASP A 154 11.75 -13.67 -15.36
N ARG A 155 10.95 -12.66 -15.79
CA ARG A 155 10.91 -11.37 -15.13
C ARG A 155 10.30 -11.46 -13.74
N ILE A 156 9.22 -12.23 -13.57
CA ILE A 156 8.60 -12.47 -12.25
C ILE A 156 9.62 -13.13 -11.31
N ALA A 157 10.31 -14.17 -11.78
CA ALA A 157 11.32 -14.89 -10.99
C ALA A 157 12.50 -14.00 -10.59
N MET A 158 12.97 -13.14 -11.50
CA MET A 158 14.04 -12.18 -11.25
C MET A 158 13.68 -11.20 -10.15
N ILE A 159 12.50 -10.58 -10.24
CA ILE A 159 12.02 -9.62 -9.23
C ILE A 159 11.79 -10.32 -7.88
N ALA A 160 11.19 -11.50 -7.88
CA ALA A 160 10.86 -12.24 -6.66
C ALA A 160 12.08 -12.62 -5.83
N LYS A 161 13.22 -12.98 -6.47
CA LYS A 161 14.46 -13.37 -5.79
C LYS A 161 15.08 -12.27 -4.93
N GLU A 162 14.87 -11.02 -5.30
CA GLU A 162 15.49 -9.86 -4.64
C GLU A 162 14.48 -9.05 -3.83
N ALA A 163 13.21 -9.50 -3.77
CA ALA A 163 12.16 -8.80 -3.05
C ALA A 163 12.40 -8.83 -1.53
N THR A 164 12.02 -7.74 -0.85
CA THR A 164 12.01 -7.61 0.61
C THR A 164 10.62 -7.19 1.09
N GLY A 165 10.38 -7.25 2.40
CA GLY A 165 9.09 -6.89 2.99
C GLY A 165 7.95 -7.79 2.51
N PHE A 166 7.27 -7.38 1.46
CA PHE A 166 6.29 -8.18 0.71
C PHE A 166 6.33 -7.85 -0.79
N ILE A 167 5.73 -8.70 -1.60
CA ILE A 167 5.59 -8.48 -3.04
C ILE A 167 4.18 -7.97 -3.34
N TYR A 168 4.09 -6.80 -3.96
CA TYR A 168 2.83 -6.24 -4.44
C TYR A 168 2.49 -6.82 -5.82
N VAL A 169 1.51 -7.70 -5.90
CA VAL A 169 1.05 -8.29 -7.17
C VAL A 169 -0.10 -7.47 -7.73
N ILE A 170 0.09 -6.92 -8.92
CA ILE A 170 -0.93 -6.16 -9.64
C ILE A 170 -1.84 -7.12 -10.39
N SER A 171 -3.15 -7.08 -10.14
CA SER A 171 -4.13 -8.00 -10.74
C SER A 171 -4.37 -7.75 -12.24
N SER A 172 -3.94 -6.60 -12.77
CA SER A 172 -4.12 -6.26 -14.19
C SER A 172 -3.17 -5.15 -14.61
N LEU A 173 -2.83 -5.10 -15.88
CA LEU A 173 -2.16 -3.95 -16.49
C LEU A 173 -3.14 -2.77 -16.59
N GLY A 174 -2.74 -1.60 -16.12
CA GLY A 174 -3.52 -0.35 -16.12
C GLY A 174 -3.51 0.35 -14.75
N VAL A 175 -4.39 1.34 -14.61
CA VAL A 175 -4.48 2.15 -13.39
C VAL A 175 -5.44 1.55 -12.36
N THR A 176 -5.35 2.02 -11.10
CA THR A 176 -6.23 1.61 -10.00
C THR A 176 -7.71 1.90 -10.27
N GLY A 177 -8.60 1.10 -9.67
CA GLY A 177 -10.04 1.27 -9.78
C GLY A 177 -10.80 0.01 -9.35
N THR A 178 -12.09 0.13 -9.02
CA THR A 178 -12.93 -1.02 -8.71
C THR A 178 -13.32 -1.76 -9.99
N ARG A 179 -13.27 -3.11 -9.99
CA ARG A 179 -13.60 -3.95 -11.13
C ARG A 179 -14.63 -5.01 -10.75
N SER A 180 -15.50 -5.34 -11.70
CA SER A 180 -16.48 -6.42 -11.52
C SER A 180 -15.85 -7.81 -11.64
N GLU A 181 -14.78 -7.95 -12.42
CA GLU A 181 -14.13 -9.22 -12.71
C GLU A 181 -12.62 -9.08 -12.91
N ILE A 182 -11.84 -10.00 -12.32
CA ILE A 182 -10.39 -10.11 -12.50
C ILE A 182 -10.14 -11.26 -13.47
N LYS A 183 -9.70 -10.94 -14.70
CA LYS A 183 -9.49 -11.92 -15.78
C LYS A 183 -8.07 -12.48 -15.87
N THR A 184 -7.12 -11.91 -15.13
CA THR A 184 -5.71 -12.32 -15.13
C THR A 184 -5.55 -13.66 -14.40
N ASP A 185 -4.71 -14.55 -14.92
CA ASP A 185 -4.30 -15.77 -14.23
C ASP A 185 -3.27 -15.46 -13.13
N LEU A 186 -3.78 -14.96 -12.01
CA LEU A 186 -2.97 -14.61 -10.84
C LEU A 186 -2.36 -15.82 -10.16
N ALA A 187 -3.01 -16.98 -10.23
CA ALA A 187 -2.50 -18.21 -9.61
C ALA A 187 -1.17 -18.65 -10.23
N SER A 188 -1.04 -18.54 -11.55
CA SER A 188 0.23 -18.81 -12.24
C SER A 188 1.34 -17.83 -11.84
N ILE A 189 1.03 -16.56 -11.65
CA ILE A 189 1.99 -15.55 -11.18
C ILE A 189 2.47 -15.88 -9.77
N VAL A 190 1.54 -16.10 -8.85
CA VAL A 190 1.86 -16.46 -7.45
C VAL A 190 2.65 -17.76 -7.36
N LYS A 191 2.35 -18.74 -8.21
CA LYS A 191 3.14 -19.97 -8.28
C LYS A 191 4.60 -19.68 -8.62
N VAL A 192 4.88 -18.87 -9.64
CA VAL A 192 6.26 -18.49 -10.00
C VAL A 192 6.95 -17.74 -8.87
N ILE A 193 6.23 -16.83 -8.17
CA ILE A 193 6.77 -16.12 -6.99
C ILE A 193 7.23 -17.14 -5.94
N ARG A 194 6.36 -18.08 -5.55
CA ARG A 194 6.63 -19.06 -4.50
C ARG A 194 7.75 -20.06 -4.86
N GLU A 195 7.99 -20.31 -6.15
CA GLU A 195 9.12 -21.12 -6.63
C GLU A 195 10.46 -20.40 -6.47
N ASN A 196 10.47 -19.08 -6.21
CA ASN A 196 11.68 -18.26 -6.21
C ASN A 196 11.95 -17.52 -4.89
N THR A 197 10.97 -17.41 -3.99
CA THR A 197 11.14 -16.71 -2.69
C THR A 197 10.10 -17.14 -1.66
N ASP A 198 10.45 -16.96 -0.37
CA ASP A 198 9.54 -17.09 0.77
C ASP A 198 8.98 -15.72 1.23
N VAL A 199 9.27 -14.64 0.50
CA VAL A 199 8.70 -13.33 0.75
C VAL A 199 7.20 -13.37 0.47
N PRO A 200 6.34 -12.94 1.42
CA PRO A 200 4.89 -12.98 1.22
C PRO A 200 4.46 -12.08 0.06
N CYS A 201 3.37 -12.43 -0.60
CA CYS A 201 2.81 -11.63 -1.68
C CYS A 201 1.34 -11.28 -1.41
N ALA A 202 0.98 -10.01 -1.64
CA ALA A 202 -0.39 -9.53 -1.54
C ALA A 202 -0.87 -9.01 -2.90
N ILE A 203 -2.13 -9.27 -3.21
CA ILE A 203 -2.73 -8.89 -4.50
C ILE A 203 -3.55 -7.61 -4.32
N GLY A 204 -3.27 -6.63 -5.18
CA GLY A 204 -4.01 -5.37 -5.26
C GLY A 204 -4.68 -5.14 -6.62
N PHE A 205 -5.38 -4.02 -6.73
CA PHE A 205 -6.14 -3.56 -7.90
C PHE A 205 -7.49 -4.26 -8.15
N GLY A 206 -8.55 -3.47 -8.13
CA GLY A 206 -9.90 -3.90 -8.51
C GLY A 206 -10.69 -4.65 -7.45
N ILE A 207 -10.11 -4.88 -6.26
CA ILE A 207 -10.78 -5.54 -5.15
C ILE A 207 -11.67 -4.54 -4.41
N SER A 208 -12.93 -4.88 -4.19
CA SER A 208 -13.89 -4.00 -3.53
C SER A 208 -14.91 -4.72 -2.65
N THR A 209 -14.96 -6.05 -2.70
CA THR A 209 -15.93 -6.86 -1.93
C THR A 209 -15.23 -7.97 -1.15
N PRO A 210 -15.82 -8.43 -0.02
CA PRO A 210 -15.30 -9.57 0.75
C PRO A 210 -15.09 -10.83 -0.10
N LYS A 211 -16.00 -11.10 -1.03
CA LYS A 211 -15.88 -12.25 -1.95
C LYS A 211 -14.66 -12.13 -2.88
N GLN A 212 -14.35 -10.93 -3.37
CA GLN A 212 -13.15 -10.72 -4.18
C GLN A 212 -11.88 -10.81 -3.34
N ALA A 213 -11.88 -10.23 -2.11
CA ALA A 213 -10.76 -10.33 -1.18
C ALA A 213 -10.43 -11.79 -0.86
N LYS A 214 -11.45 -12.59 -0.49
CA LYS A 214 -11.29 -14.02 -0.27
C LYS A 214 -10.68 -14.73 -1.50
N LYS A 215 -11.20 -14.48 -2.69
CA LYS A 215 -10.71 -15.13 -3.92
C LYS A 215 -9.23 -14.88 -4.17
N VAL A 216 -8.72 -13.67 -3.92
CA VAL A 216 -7.30 -13.36 -4.11
C VAL A 216 -6.45 -13.88 -2.94
N ALA A 217 -6.96 -13.84 -1.71
CA ALA A 217 -6.26 -14.37 -0.55
C ALA A 217 -6.15 -15.91 -0.56
N ASP A 218 -7.09 -16.62 -1.17
CA ASP A 218 -7.00 -18.07 -1.34
C ASP A 218 -5.76 -18.49 -2.15
N ILE A 219 -5.25 -17.64 -3.02
CA ILE A 219 -4.07 -17.91 -3.86
C ILE A 219 -2.81 -17.13 -3.44
N SER A 220 -2.92 -16.11 -2.58
CA SER A 220 -1.81 -15.25 -2.12
C SER A 220 -1.76 -15.19 -0.59
N ASP A 221 -0.98 -14.28 -0.03
CA ASP A 221 -0.85 -14.08 1.41
C ASP A 221 -1.68 -12.89 1.91
N GLY A 222 -2.30 -12.12 1.01
CA GLY A 222 -3.13 -11.00 1.42
C GLY A 222 -3.82 -10.28 0.27
N ALA A 223 -4.70 -9.34 0.65
CA ALA A 223 -5.44 -8.49 -0.26
C ALA A 223 -5.21 -7.00 0.07
N ILE A 224 -4.97 -6.21 -0.97
CA ILE A 224 -4.75 -4.76 -0.86
C ILE A 224 -5.95 -4.04 -1.49
N VAL A 225 -6.51 -3.08 -0.76
CA VAL A 225 -7.72 -2.35 -1.19
C VAL A 225 -7.54 -0.86 -1.00
N GLY A 226 -7.66 -0.11 -2.09
CA GLY A 226 -7.57 1.35 -2.11
C GLY A 226 -8.88 2.02 -2.53
N SER A 227 -9.20 2.00 -3.82
CA SER A 227 -10.30 2.78 -4.40
C SER A 227 -11.67 2.57 -3.74
N ALA A 228 -11.95 1.39 -3.17
CA ALA A 228 -13.20 1.16 -2.45
C ALA A 228 -13.23 1.94 -1.12
N ILE A 229 -12.12 2.02 -0.41
CA ILE A 229 -11.98 2.79 0.83
C ILE A 229 -12.10 4.29 0.53
N ILE A 230 -11.41 4.78 -0.51
CA ILE A 230 -11.49 6.19 -0.92
C ILE A 230 -12.94 6.58 -1.27
N LYS A 231 -13.71 5.70 -1.92
CA LYS A 231 -15.13 5.97 -2.19
C LYS A 231 -15.97 6.12 -0.92
N ILE A 232 -15.69 5.32 0.12
CA ILE A 232 -16.33 5.46 1.43
C ILE A 232 -15.96 6.81 2.06
N ILE A 233 -14.69 7.21 1.96
CA ILE A 233 -14.23 8.51 2.44
C ILE A 233 -14.94 9.65 1.69
N ASP A 234 -15.07 9.55 0.36
CA ASP A 234 -15.78 10.52 -0.47
C ASP A 234 -17.26 10.66 -0.09
N GLU A 235 -17.92 9.55 0.23
CA GLU A 235 -19.35 9.53 0.57
C GLU A 235 -19.63 10.12 1.96
N TYR A 236 -18.78 9.80 2.96
CA TYR A 236 -19.04 10.14 4.36
C TYR A 236 -18.17 11.27 4.93
N GLY A 237 -17.17 11.73 4.17
CA GLY A 237 -16.29 12.83 4.59
C GLY A 237 -15.67 12.61 5.97
N GLU A 238 -15.81 13.55 6.87
CA GLU A 238 -15.27 13.48 8.24
C GLU A 238 -15.95 12.41 9.12
N ALA A 239 -17.11 11.90 8.72
CA ALA A 239 -17.79 10.80 9.40
C ALA A 239 -17.31 9.40 8.91
N SER A 240 -16.44 9.35 7.91
CA SER A 240 -15.97 8.11 7.25
C SER A 240 -15.24 7.11 8.16
N PRO A 241 -14.55 7.48 9.26
CA PRO A 241 -13.77 6.50 10.05
C PRO A 241 -14.56 5.27 10.44
N LYS A 242 -15.78 5.46 10.98
CA LYS A 242 -16.67 4.35 11.36
C LYS A 242 -16.99 3.43 10.18
N TYR A 243 -17.35 3.99 9.04
CA TYR A 243 -17.74 3.22 7.84
C TYR A 243 -16.56 2.49 7.21
N VAL A 244 -15.37 3.09 7.26
CA VAL A 244 -14.13 2.42 6.86
C VAL A 244 -13.82 1.26 7.80
N GLY A 245 -13.95 1.45 9.12
CA GLY A 245 -13.79 0.37 10.09
C GLY A 245 -14.74 -0.80 9.84
N GLU A 246 -16.03 -0.55 9.64
CA GLU A 246 -17.03 -1.57 9.30
C GLU A 246 -16.66 -2.32 7.99
N TYR A 247 -16.20 -1.59 6.98
CA TYR A 247 -15.75 -2.18 5.73
C TYR A 247 -14.50 -3.03 5.91
N VAL A 248 -13.48 -2.53 6.63
CA VAL A 248 -12.26 -3.29 6.94
C VAL A 248 -12.58 -4.59 7.67
N LYS A 249 -13.47 -4.52 8.67
CA LYS A 249 -13.93 -5.71 9.40
C LYS A 249 -14.56 -6.74 8.46
N ALA A 250 -15.49 -6.32 7.62
CA ALA A 250 -16.16 -7.21 6.68
C ALA A 250 -15.19 -7.86 5.69
N MET A 251 -14.18 -7.11 5.25
CA MET A 251 -13.13 -7.61 4.36
C MET A 251 -12.22 -8.62 5.08
N LYS A 252 -11.77 -8.28 6.31
CA LYS A 252 -10.88 -9.14 7.11
C LYS A 252 -11.57 -10.42 7.55
N ASP A 253 -12.84 -10.36 7.96
CA ASP A 253 -13.63 -11.55 8.37
C ASP A 253 -13.81 -12.55 7.21
N ALA A 254 -13.58 -12.16 5.96
CA ALA A 254 -13.67 -13.02 4.79
C ALA A 254 -12.34 -13.69 4.41
N LEU A 255 -11.21 -13.26 4.98
CA LEU A 255 -9.87 -13.78 4.70
C LEU A 255 -9.49 -14.93 5.62
#